data_9b66ebe6f6b517a20df465a4a910af06
#
_entry.id   9b66ebe6f6b517a20df465a4a910af06
#
_cell.length_a   1.000
_cell.length_b   1.000
_cell.length_c   1.000
_cell.angle_alpha   90.00
_cell.angle_beta   90.00
_cell.angle_gamma   90.00
#
_symmetry.space_group_name_H-M   'P 1'
#
loop_
_entity.id
_entity.type
_entity.pdbx_description
1 polymer ?
#
loop_
_entity_poly.entity_id
_entity_poly.type
_entity_poly.pdbx_seq_one_letter_code
_entity_poly.pdbx_strand_id
1 'polypeptide(L)'
;MGTWRKNLLRIGLGSAATGAFLWLFLREVDLGLAWSEITSLPGWTMAAALGLVLANVYIMAVRWKYLLVGAGYRCGTARLFSSVAVGRGANNIIPARGGDLLRIESLRERQVPVFVTAGTLFAERLLDGVVLSTWILFGALAIGQTGPMLLTGVALSSGAALGVALVILAAREPDRAERLAWRASRRLPPRWHTRFTRAAAHFVDGLGAFRGRKRLAAILATSAAMWLADVAMYYVVGEHAFGLDLPVGAYFLLEGIGNLALAVPATAAGIGTFDYLTLLAAKGVDIQIDKATAYVLTMHALTVLPVTILGAALVRPAFPHLRGRRREAAHEHT
;
A
#
# COMPACT_ATOMS: atom_id res chain seq x y z
N MET A 1 -2.86 30.87 14.39
CA MET A 1 -3.82 29.95 15.07
C MET A 1 -4.50 28.91 14.15
N GLY A 2 -4.30 28.89 12.82
CA GLY A 2 -5.06 28.02 11.88
C GLY A 2 -4.57 26.58 11.70
N THR A 3 -3.29 26.30 11.79
CA THR A 3 -2.72 24.98 11.47
C THR A 3 -2.95 23.93 12.56
N TRP A 4 -2.87 24.32 13.83
CA TRP A 4 -3.06 23.41 14.97
C TRP A 4 -4.50 22.90 15.07
N ARG A 5 -5.49 23.76 14.88
CA ARG A 5 -6.92 23.38 14.83
C ARG A 5 -7.24 22.41 13.68
N LYS A 6 -6.62 22.62 12.50
CA LYS A 6 -6.79 21.72 11.36
C LYS A 6 -6.19 20.33 11.62
N ASN A 7 -5.05 20.28 12.34
CA ASN A 7 -4.44 18.99 12.70
C ASN A 7 -5.24 18.26 13.77
N LEU A 8 -5.76 18.98 14.79
CA LEU A 8 -6.66 18.39 15.79
C LEU A 8 -7.96 17.86 15.18
N LEU A 9 -8.56 18.57 14.24
CA LEU A 9 -9.74 18.10 13.51
C LEU A 9 -9.47 16.84 12.69
N ARG A 10 -8.32 16.77 12.00
CA ARG A 10 -7.92 15.57 11.23
C ARG A 10 -7.68 14.35 12.12
N ILE A 11 -6.97 14.56 13.25
CA ILE A 11 -6.74 13.50 14.24
C ILE A 11 -8.08 13.08 14.85
N GLY A 12 -8.93 14.03 15.24
CA GLY A 12 -10.25 13.74 15.80
C GLY A 12 -11.16 12.97 14.85
N LEU A 13 -11.23 13.37 13.56
CA LEU A 13 -12.00 12.65 12.54
C LEU A 13 -11.44 11.25 12.28
N GLY A 14 -10.12 11.10 12.20
CA GLY A 14 -9.47 9.79 12.03
C GLY A 14 -9.74 8.87 13.24
N SER A 15 -9.62 9.39 14.46
CA SER A 15 -9.92 8.62 15.68
C SER A 15 -11.40 8.26 15.79
N ALA A 16 -12.31 9.17 15.41
CA ALA A 16 -13.75 8.91 15.39
C ALA A 16 -14.11 7.83 14.35
N ALA A 17 -13.53 7.89 13.15
CA ALA A 17 -13.70 6.87 12.13
C ALA A 17 -13.17 5.51 12.61
N THR A 18 -11.96 5.47 13.19
CA THR A 18 -11.41 4.24 13.80
C THR A 18 -12.35 3.67 14.85
N GLY A 19 -12.80 4.51 15.78
CA GLY A 19 -13.72 4.10 16.84
C GLY A 19 -15.04 3.55 16.29
N ALA A 20 -15.62 4.21 15.27
CA ALA A 20 -16.86 3.76 14.64
C ALA A 20 -16.70 2.40 13.93
N PHE A 21 -15.65 2.22 13.11
CA PHE A 21 -15.40 0.95 12.44
C PHE A 21 -15.04 -0.17 13.42
N LEU A 22 -14.24 0.13 14.44
CA LEU A 22 -13.91 -0.84 15.49
C LEU A 22 -15.15 -1.25 16.27
N TRP A 23 -16.03 -0.31 16.62
CA TRP A 23 -17.29 -0.61 17.28
C TRP A 23 -18.21 -1.47 16.40
N LEU A 24 -18.33 -1.14 15.10
CA LEU A 24 -19.10 -1.93 14.15
C LEU A 24 -18.56 -3.36 14.03
N PHE A 25 -17.24 -3.54 14.05
CA PHE A 25 -16.62 -4.85 14.02
C PHE A 25 -16.86 -5.60 15.34
N LEU A 26 -16.53 -5.01 16.49
CA LEU A 26 -16.59 -5.68 17.80
C LEU A 26 -18.01 -6.09 18.22
N ARG A 27 -19.04 -5.38 17.79
CA ARG A 27 -20.42 -5.75 18.11
C ARG A 27 -20.90 -7.04 17.42
N GLU A 28 -20.19 -7.49 16.38
CA GLU A 28 -20.57 -8.67 15.59
C GLU A 28 -19.66 -9.87 15.87
N VAL A 29 -18.67 -9.73 16.76
CA VAL A 29 -17.55 -10.65 16.91
C VAL A 29 -17.47 -11.20 18.34
N ASP A 30 -17.40 -12.54 18.48
CA ASP A 30 -16.93 -13.19 19.70
C ASP A 30 -15.41 -13.36 19.64
N LEU A 31 -14.69 -12.50 20.38
CA LEU A 31 -13.22 -12.52 20.42
C LEU A 31 -12.66 -13.79 21.08
N GLY A 32 -13.43 -14.44 21.96
CA GLY A 32 -13.02 -15.69 22.63
C GLY A 32 -13.00 -16.85 21.65
N LEU A 33 -14.05 -16.99 20.85
CA LEU A 33 -14.12 -18.00 19.79
C LEU A 33 -13.06 -17.73 18.71
N ALA A 34 -12.92 -16.49 18.28
CA ALA A 34 -11.89 -16.12 17.29
C ALA A 34 -10.47 -16.48 17.77
N TRP A 35 -10.17 -16.25 19.06
CA TRP A 35 -8.87 -16.60 19.64
C TRP A 35 -8.62 -18.11 19.67
N SER A 36 -9.63 -18.92 20.03
CA SER A 36 -9.50 -20.38 20.03
C SER A 36 -9.21 -20.93 18.63
N GLU A 37 -9.85 -20.40 17.60
CA GLU A 37 -9.60 -20.75 16.20
C GLU A 37 -8.16 -20.40 15.79
N ILE A 38 -7.68 -19.19 16.10
CA ILE A 38 -6.33 -18.74 15.74
C ILE A 38 -5.25 -19.63 16.40
N THR A 39 -5.44 -20.04 17.64
CA THR A 39 -4.45 -20.85 18.36
C THR A 39 -4.38 -22.30 17.89
N SER A 40 -5.39 -22.77 17.15
CA SER A 40 -5.43 -24.13 16.57
C SER A 40 -4.77 -24.23 15.19
N LEU A 41 -4.30 -23.11 14.59
CA LEU A 41 -3.81 -23.10 13.22
C LEU A 41 -2.52 -23.90 13.03
N PRO A 42 -2.38 -24.64 11.89
CA PRO A 42 -1.16 -25.38 11.59
C PRO A 42 0.05 -24.46 11.41
N GLY A 43 1.17 -24.77 12.09
CA GLY A 43 2.37 -23.93 12.06
C GLY A 43 2.98 -23.76 10.66
N TRP A 44 2.85 -24.75 9.78
CA TRP A 44 3.36 -24.65 8.42
C TRP A 44 2.61 -23.62 7.57
N THR A 45 1.31 -23.43 7.76
CA THR A 45 0.51 -22.41 7.08
C THR A 45 0.97 -21.01 7.46
N MET A 46 1.28 -20.81 8.74
CA MET A 46 1.84 -19.54 9.21
C MET A 46 3.23 -19.29 8.64
N ALA A 47 4.09 -20.30 8.55
CA ALA A 47 5.41 -20.19 7.93
C ALA A 47 5.30 -19.87 6.42
N ALA A 48 4.39 -20.53 5.70
CA ALA A 48 4.13 -20.25 4.30
C ALA A 48 3.60 -18.81 4.10
N ALA A 49 2.65 -18.36 4.92
CA ALA A 49 2.10 -17.01 4.88
C ALA A 49 3.20 -15.96 5.12
N LEU A 50 4.05 -16.15 6.14
CA LEU A 50 5.19 -15.27 6.41
C LEU A 50 6.17 -15.23 5.23
N GLY A 51 6.45 -16.38 4.60
CA GLY A 51 7.27 -16.46 3.39
C GLY A 51 6.68 -15.63 2.24
N LEU A 52 5.36 -15.70 2.02
CA LEU A 52 4.64 -14.92 1.01
C LEU A 52 4.67 -13.42 1.33
N VAL A 53 4.52 -13.01 2.59
CA VAL A 53 4.66 -11.61 3.01
C VAL A 53 6.06 -11.08 2.72
N LEU A 54 7.10 -11.84 3.03
CA LEU A 54 8.49 -11.44 2.76
C LEU A 54 8.76 -11.36 1.25
N ALA A 55 8.24 -12.32 0.47
CA ALA A 55 8.32 -12.30 -0.99
C ALA A 55 7.61 -11.07 -1.57
N ASN A 56 6.42 -10.71 -1.07
CA ASN A 56 5.69 -9.51 -1.44
C ASN A 56 6.54 -8.25 -1.23
N VAL A 57 7.14 -8.06 -0.04
CA VAL A 57 8.00 -6.91 0.25
C VAL A 57 9.23 -6.86 -0.66
N TYR A 58 9.82 -8.03 -0.98
CA TYR A 58 10.96 -8.12 -1.89
C TYR A 58 10.56 -7.74 -3.32
N ILE A 59 9.46 -8.30 -3.84
CA ILE A 59 8.96 -7.99 -5.18
C ILE A 59 8.61 -6.50 -5.29
N MET A 60 8.03 -5.91 -4.25
CA MET A 60 7.76 -4.47 -4.19
C MET A 60 9.06 -3.64 -4.29
N ALA A 61 10.15 -4.06 -3.64
CA ALA A 61 11.45 -3.39 -3.76
C ALA A 61 12.03 -3.51 -5.18
N VAL A 62 11.86 -4.67 -5.83
CA VAL A 62 12.25 -4.88 -7.24
C VAL A 62 11.42 -4.00 -8.18
N ARG A 63 10.11 -3.93 -7.98
CA ARG A 63 9.22 -3.03 -8.73
C ARG A 63 9.68 -1.57 -8.60
N TRP A 64 9.93 -1.11 -7.39
CA TRP A 64 10.39 0.24 -7.14
C TRP A 64 11.74 0.55 -7.80
N LYS A 65 12.65 -0.44 -7.85
CA LYS A 65 13.89 -0.35 -8.62
C LYS A 65 13.64 -0.06 -10.10
N TYR A 66 12.67 -0.75 -10.73
CA TYR A 66 12.32 -0.48 -12.13
C TYR A 66 11.75 0.93 -12.33
N LEU A 67 10.95 1.41 -11.40
CA LEU A 67 10.41 2.78 -11.43
C LEU A 67 11.55 3.81 -11.33
N LEU A 68 12.47 3.66 -10.37
CA LEU A 68 13.62 4.55 -10.19
C LEU A 68 14.57 4.53 -11.39
N VAL A 69 14.87 3.35 -11.93
CA VAL A 69 15.71 3.23 -13.15
C VAL A 69 15.04 3.94 -14.33
N GLY A 70 13.72 3.91 -14.39
CA GLY A 70 12.96 4.66 -15.40
C GLY A 70 13.04 6.16 -15.27
N ALA A 71 13.17 6.65 -14.04
CA ALA A 71 13.39 8.05 -13.73
C ALA A 71 14.89 8.47 -13.84
N GLY A 72 15.78 7.56 -14.25
CA GLY A 72 17.21 7.85 -14.40
C GLY A 72 18.07 7.55 -13.18
N TYR A 73 17.51 6.99 -12.10
CA TYR A 73 18.23 6.76 -10.85
C TYR A 73 18.47 5.27 -10.60
N ARG A 74 19.68 4.90 -10.15
CA ARG A 74 20.08 3.52 -9.84
C ARG A 74 20.28 3.35 -8.34
N CYS A 75 19.49 2.46 -7.73
CA CYS A 75 19.60 2.10 -6.32
C CYS A 75 19.68 0.57 -6.18
N GLY A 76 20.50 0.10 -5.23
CA GLY A 76 20.65 -1.33 -4.93
C GLY A 76 19.37 -1.92 -4.33
N THR A 77 19.02 -3.15 -4.74
CA THR A 77 17.78 -3.81 -4.31
C THR A 77 17.72 -4.00 -2.78
N ALA A 78 18.84 -4.33 -2.13
CA ALA A 78 18.86 -4.49 -0.66
C ALA A 78 18.50 -3.20 0.08
N ARG A 79 18.97 -2.04 -0.39
CA ARG A 79 18.61 -0.74 0.20
C ARG A 79 17.14 -0.42 -0.05
N LEU A 80 16.65 -0.68 -1.26
CA LEU A 80 15.23 -0.48 -1.58
C LEU A 80 14.33 -1.41 -0.75
N PHE A 81 14.75 -2.65 -0.53
CA PHE A 81 14.06 -3.59 0.35
C PHE A 81 13.93 -3.03 1.78
N SER A 82 15.05 -2.58 2.37
CA SER A 82 15.02 -1.95 3.69
C SER A 82 14.13 -0.70 3.72
N SER A 83 14.22 0.14 2.69
CA SER A 83 13.40 1.35 2.58
C SER A 83 11.90 1.05 2.43
N VAL A 84 11.54 0.03 1.65
CA VAL A 84 10.15 -0.44 1.49
C VAL A 84 9.63 -1.02 2.80
N ALA A 85 10.40 -1.89 3.45
CA ALA A 85 10.01 -2.50 4.73
C ALA A 85 9.77 -1.43 5.81
N VAL A 86 10.70 -0.48 5.96
CA VAL A 86 10.55 0.65 6.90
C VAL A 86 9.34 1.51 6.55
N GLY A 87 9.16 1.85 5.27
CA GLY A 87 8.03 2.67 4.83
C GLY A 87 6.69 1.99 5.07
N ARG A 88 6.56 0.70 4.74
CA ARG A 88 5.32 -0.06 4.99
C ARG A 88 5.06 -0.23 6.49
N GLY A 89 6.07 -0.64 7.26
CA GLY A 89 5.93 -0.76 8.72
C GLY A 89 5.54 0.56 9.38
N ALA A 90 6.16 1.66 8.95
CA ALA A 90 5.82 2.99 9.44
C ALA A 90 4.40 3.46 9.02
N ASN A 91 3.91 3.06 7.84
CA ASN A 91 2.53 3.35 7.43
C ASN A 91 1.49 2.69 8.33
N ASN A 92 1.83 1.58 8.99
CA ASN A 92 0.96 0.92 9.97
C ASN A 92 0.88 1.70 11.29
N ILE A 93 1.91 2.50 11.61
CA ILE A 93 1.99 3.24 12.89
C ILE A 93 1.63 4.72 12.68
N ILE A 94 2.13 5.33 11.60
CA ILE A 94 2.00 6.76 11.34
C ILE A 94 0.76 7.00 10.45
N PRO A 95 -0.23 7.75 10.92
CA PRO A 95 -1.43 8.06 10.13
C PRO A 95 -1.08 8.79 8.83
N ALA A 96 -2.03 8.84 7.90
CA ALA A 96 -1.91 9.54 6.62
C ALA A 96 -0.70 9.07 5.77
N ARG A 97 -0.30 7.78 5.92
CA ARG A 97 0.80 7.15 5.17
C ARG A 97 2.15 7.87 5.33
N GLY A 98 2.46 8.29 6.56
CA GLY A 98 3.71 8.98 6.89
C GLY A 98 4.98 8.16 6.59
N GLY A 99 4.88 6.83 6.47
CA GLY A 99 5.98 5.96 6.06
C GLY A 99 6.44 6.19 4.60
N ASP A 100 5.57 6.68 3.71
CA ASP A 100 5.99 7.04 2.36
C ASP A 100 6.96 8.24 2.38
N LEU A 101 6.86 9.14 3.37
CA LEU A 101 7.85 10.20 3.59
C LEU A 101 9.21 9.63 4.01
N LEU A 102 9.22 8.56 4.80
CA LEU A 102 10.48 7.86 5.15
C LEU A 102 11.12 7.22 3.94
N ARG A 103 10.34 6.68 3.00
CA ARG A 103 10.87 6.18 1.71
C ARG A 103 11.52 7.31 0.91
N ILE A 104 10.91 8.48 0.85
CA ILE A 104 11.49 9.67 0.19
C ILE A 104 12.80 10.05 0.85
N GLU A 105 12.83 10.15 2.18
CA GLU A 105 14.03 10.54 2.92
C GLU A 105 15.17 9.53 2.78
N SER A 106 14.87 8.22 2.72
CA SER A 106 15.88 7.16 2.56
C SER A 106 16.69 7.27 1.26
N LEU A 107 16.14 7.91 0.21
CA LEU A 107 16.80 8.13 -1.08
C LEU A 107 17.47 9.50 -1.19
N ARG A 108 17.25 10.41 -0.24
CA ARG A 108 17.82 11.76 -0.28
C ARG A 108 19.35 11.76 -0.31
N GLU A 109 20.01 10.85 0.42
CA GLU A 109 21.46 10.67 0.37
C GLU A 109 21.99 10.27 -1.02
N ARG A 110 21.13 9.70 -1.87
CA ARG A 110 21.45 9.34 -3.26
C ARG A 110 21.16 10.45 -4.24
N GLN A 111 20.92 11.66 -3.72
CA GLN A 111 20.60 12.83 -4.53
C GLN A 111 19.38 12.66 -5.44
N VAL A 112 18.47 11.72 -5.09
CA VAL A 112 17.21 11.58 -5.80
C VAL A 112 16.28 12.71 -5.37
N PRO A 113 15.79 13.55 -6.29
CA PRO A 113 14.90 14.65 -5.93
C PRO A 113 13.61 14.15 -5.29
N VAL A 114 13.14 14.85 -4.27
CA VAL A 114 11.93 14.50 -3.51
C VAL A 114 10.73 14.27 -4.44
N PHE A 115 10.53 15.15 -5.42
CA PHE A 115 9.38 15.05 -6.34
C PHE A 115 9.53 13.91 -7.36
N VAL A 116 10.74 13.51 -7.74
CA VAL A 116 10.97 12.30 -8.53
C VAL A 116 10.52 11.07 -7.74
N THR A 117 10.98 10.96 -6.48
CA THR A 117 10.58 9.85 -5.61
C THR A 117 9.07 9.84 -5.40
N ALA A 118 8.45 11.01 -5.14
CA ALA A 118 7.00 11.15 -5.01
C ALA A 118 6.26 10.68 -6.27
N GLY A 119 6.77 11.01 -7.47
CA GLY A 119 6.22 10.54 -8.74
C GLY A 119 6.27 9.01 -8.87
N THR A 120 7.38 8.36 -8.46
CA THR A 120 7.47 6.89 -8.45
C THR A 120 6.51 6.25 -7.45
N LEU A 121 6.34 6.84 -6.26
CA LEU A 121 5.39 6.35 -5.25
C LEU A 121 3.94 6.53 -5.70
N PHE A 122 3.63 7.64 -6.34
CA PHE A 122 2.31 7.87 -6.93
C PHE A 122 2.00 6.84 -8.01
N ALA A 123 2.97 6.55 -8.90
CA ALA A 123 2.85 5.51 -9.92
C ALA A 123 2.58 4.13 -9.29
N GLU A 124 3.26 3.78 -8.19
CA GLU A 124 2.97 2.54 -7.43
C GLU A 124 1.50 2.51 -6.99
N ARG A 125 0.99 3.58 -6.38
CA ARG A 125 -0.39 3.63 -5.87
C ARG A 125 -1.44 3.48 -6.95
N LEU A 126 -1.21 4.08 -8.12
CA LEU A 126 -2.12 3.90 -9.25
C LEU A 126 -2.12 2.47 -9.77
N LEU A 127 -0.95 1.85 -9.88
CA LEU A 127 -0.83 0.45 -10.29
C LEU A 127 -1.48 -0.48 -9.27
N ASP A 128 -1.26 -0.24 -7.98
CA ASP A 128 -1.92 -0.98 -6.90
C ASP A 128 -3.44 -0.86 -7.01
N GLY A 129 -3.96 0.35 -7.20
CA GLY A 129 -5.39 0.58 -7.40
C GLY A 129 -5.98 -0.17 -8.59
N VAL A 130 -5.26 -0.24 -9.72
CA VAL A 130 -5.69 -1.02 -10.89
C VAL A 130 -5.76 -2.50 -10.58
N VAL A 131 -4.72 -3.07 -9.98
CA VAL A 131 -4.68 -4.51 -9.70
C VAL A 131 -5.77 -4.87 -8.67
N LEU A 132 -5.87 -4.15 -7.56
CA LEU A 132 -6.87 -4.42 -6.52
C LEU A 132 -8.31 -4.31 -7.05
N SER A 133 -8.59 -3.26 -7.83
CA SER A 133 -9.93 -3.12 -8.44
C SER A 133 -10.22 -4.22 -9.45
N THR A 134 -9.21 -4.69 -10.18
CA THR A 134 -9.33 -5.83 -11.10
C THR A 134 -9.57 -7.13 -10.32
N TRP A 135 -8.92 -7.34 -9.16
CA TRP A 135 -9.14 -8.48 -8.29
C TRP A 135 -10.57 -8.49 -7.73
N ILE A 136 -11.08 -7.34 -7.28
CA ILE A 136 -12.47 -7.21 -6.82
C ILE A 136 -13.44 -7.57 -7.95
N LEU A 137 -13.23 -7.02 -9.14
CA LEU A 137 -14.08 -7.30 -10.30
C LEU A 137 -14.00 -8.77 -10.71
N PHE A 138 -12.79 -9.34 -10.84
CA PHE A 138 -12.59 -10.74 -11.18
C PHE A 138 -13.20 -11.67 -10.15
N GLY A 139 -12.97 -11.40 -8.87
CA GLY A 139 -13.51 -12.20 -7.78
C GLY A 139 -15.03 -12.16 -7.76
N ALA A 140 -15.65 -10.97 -7.89
CA ALA A 140 -17.09 -10.82 -7.95
C ALA A 140 -17.70 -11.61 -9.11
N LEU A 141 -17.12 -11.52 -10.32
CA LEU A 141 -17.56 -12.27 -11.48
C LEU A 141 -17.39 -13.80 -11.30
N ALA A 142 -16.27 -14.23 -10.76
CA ALA A 142 -15.95 -15.65 -10.59
C ALA A 142 -16.88 -16.38 -9.61
N ILE A 143 -17.43 -15.65 -8.62
CA ILE A 143 -18.41 -16.20 -7.66
C ILE A 143 -19.86 -15.86 -8.02
N GLY A 144 -20.11 -15.34 -9.23
CA GLY A 144 -21.45 -15.03 -9.72
C GLY A 144 -22.15 -13.86 -9.02
N GLN A 145 -21.39 -12.96 -8.38
CA GLN A 145 -21.97 -11.76 -7.75
C GLN A 145 -22.56 -10.81 -8.80
N THR A 146 -23.69 -10.24 -8.47
CA THR A 146 -24.43 -9.27 -9.31
C THR A 146 -24.78 -8.02 -8.49
N GLY A 147 -25.34 -7.01 -9.16
CA GLY A 147 -25.83 -5.81 -8.47
C GLY A 147 -24.74 -4.85 -8.01
N PRO A 148 -24.87 -4.22 -6.81
CA PRO A 148 -24.03 -3.10 -6.40
C PRO A 148 -22.54 -3.44 -6.28
N MET A 149 -22.20 -4.68 -5.87
CA MET A 149 -20.82 -5.13 -5.70
C MET A 149 -20.08 -5.21 -7.05
N LEU A 150 -20.73 -5.79 -8.07
CA LEU A 150 -20.19 -5.85 -9.42
C LEU A 150 -20.03 -4.44 -10.02
N LEU A 151 -21.05 -3.58 -9.87
CA LEU A 151 -20.99 -2.19 -10.33
C LEU A 151 -19.86 -1.40 -9.68
N THR A 152 -19.63 -1.61 -8.37
CA THR A 152 -18.50 -1.00 -7.66
C THR A 152 -17.17 -1.48 -8.23
N GLY A 153 -17.01 -2.79 -8.46
CA GLY A 153 -15.82 -3.34 -9.10
C GLY A 153 -15.54 -2.76 -10.49
N VAL A 154 -16.58 -2.64 -11.31
CA VAL A 154 -16.48 -2.04 -12.66
C VAL A 154 -16.09 -0.55 -12.57
N ALA A 155 -16.73 0.23 -11.68
CA ALA A 155 -16.47 1.65 -11.53
C ALA A 155 -15.03 1.91 -11.05
N LEU A 156 -14.58 1.16 -10.04
CA LEU A 156 -13.21 1.25 -9.50
C LEU A 156 -12.17 0.87 -10.57
N SER A 157 -12.38 -0.25 -11.28
CA SER A 157 -11.48 -0.72 -12.34
C SER A 157 -11.38 0.28 -13.49
N SER A 158 -12.51 0.84 -13.91
CA SER A 158 -12.56 1.86 -14.98
C SER A 158 -11.85 3.14 -14.56
N GLY A 159 -12.11 3.63 -13.34
CA GLY A 159 -11.44 4.82 -12.79
C GLY A 159 -9.94 4.65 -12.65
N ALA A 160 -9.50 3.49 -12.15
CA ALA A 160 -8.09 3.16 -12.00
C ALA A 160 -7.39 3.01 -13.37
N ALA A 161 -8.03 2.36 -14.34
CA ALA A 161 -7.52 2.23 -15.71
C ALA A 161 -7.37 3.61 -16.38
N LEU A 162 -8.35 4.51 -16.22
CA LEU A 162 -8.26 5.88 -16.69
C LEU A 162 -7.09 6.62 -16.02
N GLY A 163 -6.91 6.49 -14.71
CA GLY A 163 -5.79 7.08 -13.97
C GLY A 163 -4.44 6.63 -14.51
N VAL A 164 -4.25 5.33 -14.77
CA VAL A 164 -3.02 4.80 -15.39
C VAL A 164 -2.84 5.29 -16.81
N ALA A 165 -3.91 5.36 -17.62
CA ALA A 165 -3.84 5.90 -18.98
C ALA A 165 -3.35 7.36 -18.97
N LEU A 166 -3.86 8.19 -18.06
CA LEU A 166 -3.43 9.59 -17.90
C LEU A 166 -1.96 9.69 -17.47
N VAL A 167 -1.49 8.80 -16.57
CA VAL A 167 -0.08 8.74 -16.16
C VAL A 167 0.82 8.34 -17.30
N ILE A 168 0.43 7.32 -18.08
CA ILE A 168 1.19 6.90 -19.27
C ILE A 168 1.27 8.05 -20.29
N LEU A 169 0.18 8.76 -20.51
CA LEU A 169 0.14 9.92 -21.40
C LEU A 169 1.06 11.04 -20.91
N ALA A 170 0.98 11.41 -19.63
CA ALA A 170 1.85 12.41 -19.03
C ALA A 170 3.34 12.01 -19.11
N ALA A 171 3.65 10.73 -18.91
CA ALA A 171 5.02 10.22 -19.02
C ALA A 171 5.55 10.25 -20.46
N ARG A 172 4.70 9.95 -21.45
CA ARG A 172 5.09 9.93 -22.87
C ARG A 172 5.17 11.32 -23.49
N GLU A 173 4.42 12.28 -22.96
CA GLU A 173 4.37 13.66 -23.45
C GLU A 173 4.73 14.66 -22.34
N PRO A 174 5.98 14.63 -21.83
CA PRO A 174 6.41 15.45 -20.70
C PRO A 174 6.22 16.95 -20.98
N ASP A 175 6.51 17.42 -22.20
CA ASP A 175 6.34 18.83 -22.58
C ASP A 175 4.88 19.29 -22.47
N ARG A 176 3.92 18.42 -22.77
CA ARG A 176 2.49 18.74 -22.58
C ARG A 176 2.13 18.82 -21.09
N ALA A 177 2.60 17.86 -20.30
CA ALA A 177 2.37 17.86 -18.86
C ALA A 177 2.97 19.12 -18.20
N GLU A 178 4.18 19.51 -18.57
CA GLU A 178 4.83 20.72 -18.07
C GLU A 178 4.09 22.00 -18.51
N ARG A 179 3.65 22.09 -19.78
CA ARG A 179 2.83 23.21 -20.25
C ARG A 179 1.52 23.32 -19.48
N LEU A 180 0.86 22.20 -19.14
CA LEU A 180 -0.34 22.20 -18.34
C LEU A 180 -0.05 22.68 -16.91
N ALA A 181 1.04 22.20 -16.30
CA ALA A 181 1.47 22.64 -14.97
C ALA A 181 1.80 24.15 -14.97
N TRP A 182 2.49 24.62 -16.01
CA TRP A 182 2.77 26.05 -16.20
C TRP A 182 1.50 26.88 -16.30
N ARG A 183 0.53 26.45 -17.13
CA ARG A 183 -0.77 27.13 -17.28
C ARG A 183 -1.56 27.16 -15.98
N ALA A 184 -1.61 26.04 -15.24
CA ALA A 184 -2.32 25.93 -13.98
C ALA A 184 -1.73 26.84 -12.90
N SER A 185 -0.40 27.02 -12.90
CA SER A 185 0.30 27.84 -11.91
C SER A 185 0.47 29.32 -12.28
N ARG A 186 0.04 29.76 -13.47
CA ARG A 186 0.19 31.15 -13.94
C ARG A 186 -0.36 32.23 -12.99
N ARG A 187 -1.39 31.88 -12.21
CA ARG A 187 -2.03 32.80 -11.27
C ARG A 187 -1.33 32.86 -9.91
N LEU A 188 -0.30 32.03 -9.69
CA LEU A 188 0.46 32.04 -8.46
C LEU A 188 1.52 33.15 -8.48
N PRO A 189 1.92 33.67 -7.31
CA PRO A 189 3.07 34.58 -7.20
C PRO A 189 4.33 33.96 -7.85
N PRO A 190 5.23 34.76 -8.47
CA PRO A 190 6.36 34.26 -9.28
C PRO A 190 7.21 33.19 -8.55
N ARG A 191 7.49 33.38 -7.26
CA ARG A 191 8.25 32.41 -6.44
C ARG A 191 7.54 31.04 -6.31
N TRP A 192 6.22 31.02 -6.21
CA TRP A 192 5.42 29.80 -6.12
C TRP A 192 5.22 29.16 -7.48
N HIS A 193 5.05 29.96 -8.54
CA HIS A 193 4.97 29.48 -9.92
C HIS A 193 6.23 28.70 -10.31
N THR A 194 7.43 29.28 -10.09
CA THR A 194 8.71 28.60 -10.40
C THR A 194 8.91 27.33 -9.56
N ARG A 195 8.53 27.35 -8.28
CA ARG A 195 8.61 26.16 -7.43
C ARG A 195 7.67 25.05 -7.89
N PHE A 196 6.44 25.43 -8.23
CA PHE A 196 5.42 24.47 -8.68
C PHE A 196 5.81 23.83 -10.03
N THR A 197 6.23 24.61 -11.01
CA THR A 197 6.64 24.09 -12.33
C THR A 197 7.84 23.15 -12.22
N ARG A 198 8.85 23.50 -11.41
CA ARG A 198 10.00 22.62 -11.14
C ARG A 198 9.59 21.33 -10.45
N ALA A 199 8.72 21.40 -9.44
CA ALA A 199 8.19 20.25 -8.75
C ALA A 199 7.40 19.32 -9.69
N ALA A 200 6.57 19.90 -10.55
CA ALA A 200 5.82 19.16 -11.57
C ALA A 200 6.73 18.46 -12.59
N ALA A 201 7.79 19.14 -13.08
CA ALA A 201 8.77 18.53 -13.97
C ALA A 201 9.44 17.32 -13.32
N HIS A 202 9.97 17.46 -12.10
CA HIS A 202 10.57 16.34 -11.37
C HIS A 202 9.56 15.22 -11.06
N PHE A 203 8.30 15.56 -10.82
CA PHE A 203 7.25 14.55 -10.63
C PHE A 203 7.02 13.74 -11.90
N VAL A 204 6.94 14.42 -13.07
CA VAL A 204 6.80 13.77 -14.38
C VAL A 204 8.03 12.92 -14.72
N ASP A 205 9.24 13.35 -14.32
CA ASP A 205 10.45 12.53 -14.43
C ASP A 205 10.33 11.22 -13.64
N GLY A 206 9.72 11.27 -12.45
CA GLY A 206 9.38 10.08 -11.66
C GLY A 206 8.49 9.06 -12.39
N LEU A 207 7.72 9.50 -13.38
CA LEU A 207 6.89 8.66 -14.24
C LEU A 207 7.66 8.09 -15.46
N GLY A 208 8.94 8.40 -15.62
CA GLY A 208 9.76 8.02 -16.79
C GLY A 208 9.83 6.53 -17.08
N ALA A 209 9.54 5.68 -16.08
CA ALA A 209 9.48 4.24 -16.26
C ALA A 209 8.42 3.78 -17.27
N PHE A 210 7.35 4.54 -17.44
CA PHE A 210 6.25 4.23 -18.36
C PHE A 210 6.57 4.53 -19.84
N ARG A 211 7.71 5.17 -20.13
CA ARG A 211 8.16 5.48 -21.50
C ARG A 211 8.67 4.22 -22.25
N GLY A 212 9.23 3.23 -21.53
CA GLY A 212 9.88 2.06 -22.14
C GLY A 212 9.03 0.79 -22.05
N ARG A 213 8.69 0.16 -23.20
CA ARG A 213 7.84 -1.05 -23.26
C ARG A 213 8.34 -2.20 -22.37
N LYS A 214 9.64 -2.55 -22.43
CA LYS A 214 10.24 -3.63 -21.62
C LYS A 214 10.15 -3.32 -20.11
N ARG A 215 10.36 -2.06 -19.75
CA ARG A 215 10.32 -1.62 -18.36
C ARG A 215 8.88 -1.59 -17.83
N LEU A 216 7.95 -1.11 -18.64
CA LEU A 216 6.52 -1.15 -18.31
C LEU A 216 6.07 -2.61 -18.11
N ALA A 217 6.45 -3.52 -18.99
CA ALA A 217 6.14 -4.95 -18.83
C ALA A 217 6.71 -5.53 -17.52
N ALA A 218 7.96 -5.19 -17.15
CA ALA A 218 8.55 -5.62 -15.89
C ALA A 218 7.82 -5.05 -14.65
N ILE A 219 7.38 -3.78 -14.71
CA ILE A 219 6.59 -3.15 -13.66
C ILE A 219 5.23 -3.82 -13.51
N LEU A 220 4.54 -4.09 -14.63
CA LEU A 220 3.25 -4.77 -14.60
C LEU A 220 3.39 -6.21 -14.11
N ALA A 221 4.41 -6.95 -14.57
CA ALA A 221 4.68 -8.32 -14.12
C ALA A 221 5.00 -8.38 -12.62
N THR A 222 5.84 -7.45 -12.12
CA THR A 222 6.14 -7.39 -10.68
C THR A 222 4.94 -6.92 -9.85
N SER A 223 4.06 -6.05 -10.39
CA SER A 223 2.81 -5.69 -9.73
C SER A 223 1.87 -6.90 -9.63
N ALA A 224 1.68 -7.63 -10.73
CA ALA A 224 0.86 -8.85 -10.71
C ALA A 224 1.44 -9.91 -9.76
N ALA A 225 2.74 -10.17 -9.83
CA ALA A 225 3.40 -11.16 -8.96
C ALA A 225 3.28 -10.82 -7.47
N MET A 226 3.41 -9.54 -7.11
CA MET A 226 3.28 -9.07 -5.73
C MET A 226 1.87 -9.31 -5.19
N TRP A 227 0.85 -8.93 -5.95
CA TRP A 227 -0.54 -9.08 -5.54
C TRP A 227 -1.04 -10.51 -5.62
N LEU A 228 -0.50 -11.33 -6.56
CA LEU A 228 -0.75 -12.77 -6.56
C LEU A 228 -0.12 -13.47 -5.35
N ALA A 229 1.02 -13.01 -4.85
CA ALA A 229 1.57 -13.52 -3.59
C ALA A 229 0.67 -13.22 -2.40
N ASP A 230 0.02 -12.04 -2.39
CA ASP A 230 -0.97 -11.71 -1.35
C ASP A 230 -2.23 -12.58 -1.48
N VAL A 231 -2.79 -12.76 -2.68
CA VAL A 231 -3.92 -13.69 -2.92
C VAL A 231 -3.54 -15.12 -2.51
N ALA A 232 -2.32 -15.58 -2.82
CA ALA A 232 -1.84 -16.89 -2.40
C ALA A 232 -1.77 -17.02 -0.87
N MET A 233 -1.41 -15.95 -0.16
CA MET A 233 -1.45 -15.92 1.31
C MET A 233 -2.89 -16.07 1.82
N TYR A 234 -3.85 -15.32 1.25
CA TYR A 234 -5.26 -15.44 1.60
C TYR A 234 -5.79 -16.86 1.34
N TYR A 235 -5.41 -17.46 0.21
CA TYR A 235 -5.77 -18.83 -0.15
C TYR A 235 -5.18 -19.85 0.81
N VAL A 236 -3.86 -19.82 1.04
CA VAL A 236 -3.18 -20.80 1.91
C VAL A 236 -3.72 -20.76 3.33
N VAL A 237 -3.94 -19.58 3.88
CA VAL A 237 -4.51 -19.43 5.22
C VAL A 237 -5.98 -19.86 5.22
N GLY A 238 -6.77 -19.43 4.24
CA GLY A 238 -8.20 -19.76 4.17
C GLY A 238 -8.46 -21.26 4.03
N GLU A 239 -7.80 -21.90 3.05
CA GLU A 239 -8.04 -23.33 2.78
C GLU A 239 -7.38 -24.24 3.79
N HIS A 240 -6.11 -24.01 4.11
CA HIS A 240 -5.32 -24.98 4.87
C HIS A 240 -5.26 -24.69 6.37
N ALA A 241 -5.58 -23.47 6.80
CA ALA A 241 -5.65 -23.16 8.23
C ALA A 241 -7.09 -23.14 8.73
N PHE A 242 -8.02 -22.57 7.97
CA PHE A 242 -9.42 -22.41 8.38
C PHE A 242 -10.38 -23.41 7.70
N GLY A 243 -9.97 -24.11 6.66
CA GLY A 243 -10.83 -25.04 5.90
C GLY A 243 -12.08 -24.36 5.38
N LEU A 244 -11.90 -23.21 4.69
CA LEU A 244 -13.04 -22.40 4.22
C LEU A 244 -13.73 -23.00 3.00
N ASP A 245 -13.04 -23.82 2.21
CA ASP A 245 -13.55 -24.49 1.00
C ASP A 245 -14.25 -23.51 0.02
N LEU A 246 -13.59 -22.38 -0.26
CA LEU A 246 -14.12 -21.31 -1.09
C LEU A 246 -13.62 -21.42 -2.54
N PRO A 247 -14.43 -21.00 -3.52
CA PRO A 247 -13.95 -20.83 -4.88
C PRO A 247 -12.79 -19.82 -4.90
N VAL A 248 -11.76 -20.09 -5.71
CA VAL A 248 -10.54 -19.25 -5.80
C VAL A 248 -10.86 -17.75 -6.01
N GLY A 249 -11.93 -17.45 -6.75
CA GLY A 249 -12.41 -16.08 -6.97
C GLY A 249 -12.75 -15.34 -5.67
N ALA A 250 -13.21 -16.03 -4.63
CA ALA A 250 -13.50 -15.42 -3.34
C ALA A 250 -12.23 -14.85 -2.68
N TYR A 251 -11.08 -15.52 -2.81
CA TYR A 251 -9.83 -15.02 -2.25
C TYR A 251 -9.32 -13.76 -2.95
N PHE A 252 -9.51 -13.64 -4.28
CA PHE A 252 -9.24 -12.39 -4.99
C PHE A 252 -10.13 -11.25 -4.49
N LEU A 253 -11.41 -11.53 -4.23
CA LEU A 253 -12.35 -10.56 -3.71
C LEU A 253 -11.98 -10.10 -2.30
N LEU A 254 -11.73 -11.04 -1.39
CA LEU A 254 -11.38 -10.77 0.00
C LEU A 254 -10.07 -9.98 0.10
N GLU A 255 -9.05 -10.38 -0.66
CA GLU A 255 -7.77 -9.67 -0.74
C GLU A 255 -7.94 -8.26 -1.30
N GLY A 256 -8.64 -8.12 -2.43
CA GLY A 256 -8.87 -6.83 -3.06
C GLY A 256 -9.60 -5.84 -2.15
N ILE A 257 -10.66 -6.27 -1.46
CA ILE A 257 -11.41 -5.44 -0.52
C ILE A 257 -10.58 -5.09 0.71
N GLY A 258 -9.90 -6.07 1.31
CA GLY A 258 -9.05 -5.87 2.50
C GLY A 258 -7.94 -4.86 2.22
N ASN A 259 -7.18 -5.03 1.14
CA ASN A 259 -6.09 -4.11 0.81
C ASN A 259 -6.58 -2.74 0.31
N LEU A 260 -7.75 -2.66 -0.35
CA LEU A 260 -8.36 -1.38 -0.67
C LEU A 260 -8.81 -0.65 0.60
N ALA A 261 -9.31 -1.36 1.61
CA ALA A 261 -9.64 -0.79 2.92
C ALA A 261 -8.40 -0.19 3.61
N LEU A 262 -7.24 -0.88 3.54
CA LEU A 262 -5.95 -0.36 4.01
C LEU A 262 -5.47 0.87 3.22
N ALA A 263 -5.95 1.04 1.98
CA ALA A 263 -5.63 2.22 1.17
C ALA A 263 -6.27 3.51 1.69
N VAL A 264 -7.39 3.41 2.41
CA VAL A 264 -8.08 4.54 3.01
C VAL A 264 -7.27 5.06 4.22
N PRO A 265 -6.77 6.30 4.21
CA PRO A 265 -5.90 6.80 5.29
C PRO A 265 -6.70 7.24 6.54
N ALA A 266 -7.77 6.53 6.86
CA ALA A 266 -8.66 6.88 7.96
C ALA A 266 -8.13 6.44 9.32
N THR A 267 -7.45 5.28 9.37
CA THR A 267 -7.03 4.63 10.63
C THR A 267 -5.57 4.18 10.56
N ALA A 268 -4.92 4.08 11.72
CA ALA A 268 -3.59 3.45 11.82
C ALA A 268 -3.73 1.94 11.56
N ALA A 269 -2.83 1.38 10.76
CA ALA A 269 -2.85 -0.03 10.34
C ALA A 269 -4.17 -0.52 9.71
N GLY A 270 -5.14 0.34 9.42
CA GLY A 270 -6.46 -0.08 8.94
C GLY A 270 -7.37 -0.64 10.02
N ILE A 271 -7.03 -0.49 11.31
CA ILE A 271 -7.82 -1.02 12.41
C ILE A 271 -9.27 -0.56 12.30
N GLY A 272 -10.18 -1.50 12.32
CA GLY A 272 -11.61 -1.32 12.12
C GLY A 272 -12.03 -1.24 10.65
N THR A 273 -11.37 -0.46 9.79
CA THR A 273 -11.76 -0.37 8.37
C THR A 273 -11.47 -1.66 7.61
N PHE A 274 -10.26 -2.21 7.76
CA PHE A 274 -9.91 -3.51 7.18
C PHE A 274 -10.82 -4.60 7.74
N ASP A 275 -10.92 -4.67 9.07
CA ASP A 275 -11.63 -5.73 9.76
C ASP A 275 -13.10 -5.77 9.37
N TYR A 276 -13.78 -4.63 9.43
CA TYR A 276 -15.20 -4.54 9.11
C TYR A 276 -15.50 -4.81 7.62
N LEU A 277 -14.75 -4.17 6.69
CA LEU A 277 -15.03 -4.32 5.27
C LEU A 277 -14.68 -5.73 4.77
N THR A 278 -13.60 -6.33 5.28
CA THR A 278 -13.22 -7.70 4.92
C THR A 278 -14.20 -8.71 5.53
N LEU A 279 -14.68 -8.49 6.76
CA LEU A 279 -15.73 -9.31 7.37
C LEU A 279 -17.05 -9.23 6.59
N LEU A 280 -17.42 -8.02 6.14
CA LEU A 280 -18.61 -7.84 5.30
C LEU A 280 -18.48 -8.61 3.97
N ALA A 281 -17.30 -8.58 3.36
CA ALA A 281 -17.02 -9.35 2.15
C ALA A 281 -17.03 -10.86 2.43
N ALA A 282 -16.48 -11.32 3.56
CA ALA A 282 -16.48 -12.71 3.98
C ALA A 282 -17.90 -13.26 4.20
N LYS A 283 -18.80 -12.45 4.78
CA LYS A 283 -20.22 -12.78 4.84
C LYS A 283 -20.87 -12.91 3.47
N GLY A 284 -20.46 -12.07 2.52
CA GLY A 284 -20.97 -12.11 1.14
C GLY A 284 -20.54 -13.33 0.34
N VAL A 285 -19.60 -14.13 0.86
CA VAL A 285 -19.15 -15.42 0.29
C VAL A 285 -19.50 -16.61 1.21
N ASP A 286 -20.52 -16.45 2.07
CA ASP A 286 -21.13 -17.47 2.92
C ASP A 286 -20.18 -18.12 3.95
N ILE A 287 -19.16 -17.42 4.42
CA ILE A 287 -18.33 -17.88 5.54
C ILE A 287 -19.11 -17.69 6.86
N GLN A 288 -19.13 -18.73 7.68
CA GLN A 288 -19.71 -18.64 9.03
C GLN A 288 -19.02 -17.54 9.84
N ILE A 289 -19.80 -16.76 10.61
CA ILE A 289 -19.35 -15.52 11.24
C ILE A 289 -18.12 -15.70 12.14
N ASP A 290 -18.07 -16.79 12.93
CA ASP A 290 -16.95 -17.03 13.86
C ASP A 290 -15.66 -17.34 13.09
N LYS A 291 -15.73 -18.21 12.08
CA LYS A 291 -14.60 -18.51 11.18
C LYS A 291 -14.19 -17.28 10.37
N ALA A 292 -15.15 -16.53 9.83
CA ALA A 292 -14.88 -15.29 9.10
C ALA A 292 -14.11 -14.29 9.96
N THR A 293 -14.51 -14.15 11.21
CA THR A 293 -13.87 -13.25 12.16
C THR A 293 -12.44 -13.66 12.47
N ALA A 294 -12.23 -14.93 12.84
CA ALA A 294 -10.90 -15.45 13.14
C ALA A 294 -9.97 -15.35 11.90
N TYR A 295 -10.49 -15.67 10.72
CA TYR A 295 -9.78 -15.54 9.45
C TYR A 295 -9.37 -14.08 9.18
N VAL A 296 -10.31 -13.13 9.27
CA VAL A 296 -10.06 -11.71 9.04
C VAL A 296 -9.02 -11.14 10.00
N LEU A 297 -9.12 -11.46 11.30
CA LEU A 297 -8.14 -11.05 12.30
C LEU A 297 -6.75 -11.63 12.01
N THR A 298 -6.68 -12.90 11.62
CA THR A 298 -5.43 -13.56 11.23
C THR A 298 -4.82 -12.88 10.01
N MET A 299 -5.61 -12.60 8.97
CA MET A 299 -5.14 -11.91 7.76
C MET A 299 -4.67 -10.49 8.06
N HIS A 300 -5.36 -9.76 8.92
CA HIS A 300 -4.94 -8.44 9.38
C HIS A 300 -3.60 -8.51 10.12
N ALA A 301 -3.47 -9.42 11.08
CA ALA A 301 -2.23 -9.63 11.82
C ALA A 301 -1.06 -9.99 10.89
N LEU A 302 -1.24 -10.91 9.93
CA LEU A 302 -0.23 -11.30 8.94
C LEU A 302 0.16 -10.16 8.00
N THR A 303 -0.78 -9.30 7.63
CA THR A 303 -0.51 -8.16 6.75
C THR A 303 0.26 -7.05 7.48
N VAL A 304 -0.01 -6.84 8.77
CA VAL A 304 0.49 -5.70 9.55
C VAL A 304 1.74 -6.05 10.36
N LEU A 305 1.68 -7.11 11.17
CA LEU A 305 2.73 -7.38 12.17
C LEU A 305 4.10 -7.73 11.57
N PRO A 306 4.22 -8.68 10.62
CA PRO A 306 5.52 -9.07 10.09
C PRO A 306 6.24 -7.91 9.41
N VAL A 307 5.51 -7.10 8.64
CA VAL A 307 6.08 -5.95 7.92
C VAL A 307 6.47 -4.84 8.89
N THR A 308 5.72 -4.64 9.96
CA THR A 308 6.04 -3.65 10.99
C THR A 308 7.30 -4.05 11.76
N ILE A 309 7.41 -5.32 12.16
CA ILE A 309 8.60 -5.86 12.83
C ILE A 309 9.82 -5.79 11.91
N LEU A 310 9.68 -6.23 10.65
CA LEU A 310 10.73 -6.16 9.65
C LEU A 310 11.18 -4.70 9.40
N GLY A 311 10.23 -3.78 9.29
CA GLY A 311 10.49 -2.35 9.14
C GLY A 311 11.29 -1.80 10.31
N ALA A 312 10.89 -2.11 11.54
CA ALA A 312 11.61 -1.69 12.75
C ALA A 312 13.05 -2.24 12.78
N ALA A 313 13.25 -3.52 12.41
CA ALA A 313 14.57 -4.14 12.35
C ALA A 313 15.49 -3.52 11.26
N LEU A 314 14.89 -3.03 10.17
CA LEU A 314 15.62 -2.50 9.01
C LEU A 314 15.77 -0.96 8.99
N VAL A 315 15.39 -0.25 10.04
CA VAL A 315 15.57 1.22 10.13
C VAL A 315 17.05 1.61 9.91
N ARG A 316 17.98 0.92 10.56
CA ARG A 316 19.41 1.22 10.45
C ARG A 316 19.97 1.05 9.03
N PRO A 317 19.71 -0.05 8.29
CA PRO A 317 20.10 -0.19 6.89
C PRO A 317 19.42 0.83 5.95
N ALA A 318 18.19 1.25 6.23
CA ALA A 318 17.47 2.24 5.44
C ALA A 318 18.06 3.65 5.62
N PHE A 319 18.55 3.98 6.81
CA PHE A 319 19.07 5.31 7.20
C PHE A 319 20.51 5.23 7.77
N PRO A 320 21.54 5.00 6.94
CA PRO A 320 22.93 4.88 7.40
C PRO A 320 23.47 6.13 8.09
N HIS A 321 22.99 7.33 7.73
CA HIS A 321 23.39 8.62 8.30
C HIS A 321 23.06 8.77 9.80
N LEU A 322 22.10 8.03 10.31
CA LEU A 322 21.84 8.00 11.75
C LEU A 322 23.02 7.44 12.56
N ARG A 323 23.98 6.76 11.89
CA ARG A 323 25.23 6.28 12.53
C ARG A 323 26.25 7.41 12.78
N GLY A 324 26.33 8.40 11.90
CA GLY A 324 27.31 9.51 12.02
C GLY A 324 26.98 10.41 13.21
N ARG A 325 25.74 10.82 13.34
CA ARG A 325 25.31 11.73 14.41
C ARG A 325 25.51 11.19 15.85
N ARG A 326 25.40 9.86 16.05
CA ARG A 326 25.67 9.28 17.37
C ARG A 326 27.16 9.20 17.71
N ARG A 327 28.04 9.08 16.71
CA ARG A 327 29.50 9.11 16.94
C ARG A 327 29.99 10.53 17.24
N GLU A 328 29.45 11.53 16.55
CA GLU A 328 29.76 12.93 16.84
C GLU A 328 29.27 13.35 18.24
N ALA A 329 28.03 12.99 18.61
CA ALA A 329 27.49 13.28 19.95
C ALA A 329 28.23 12.50 21.08
N ALA A 330 28.80 11.32 20.79
CA ALA A 330 29.59 10.57 21.77
C ALA A 330 31.01 11.16 21.93
N HIS A 331 31.54 11.85 20.92
CA HIS A 331 32.84 12.55 21.00
C HIS A 331 32.75 13.96 21.60
N GLU A 332 31.58 14.59 21.63
CA GLU A 332 31.35 15.88 22.30
C GLU A 332 31.16 15.73 23.83
N HIS A 333 31.00 14.53 24.35
CA HIS A 333 30.82 14.24 25.78
C HIS A 333 32.02 13.50 26.42
N THR A 334 33.09 13.31 25.70
CA THR A 334 34.40 12.83 26.19
C THR A 334 35.45 13.92 26.10
#